data_fa7bd42ea89e5559d3cc63227ae16301
#
_entry.id   fa7bd42ea89e5559d3cc63227ae16301
#
_cell.length_a   1.000
_cell.length_b   1.000
_cell.length_c   1.000
_cell.angle_alpha   90.00
_cell.angle_beta   90.00
_cell.angle_gamma   90.00
#
_symmetry.space_group_name_H-M   'P 1'
#
loop_
_entity.id
_entity.type
_entity.pdbx_description
1 polymer ?
#
loop_
_entity_poly.entity_id
_entity_poly.type
_entity_poly.pdbx_seq_one_letter_code
_entity_poly.pdbx_strand_id
1 'polypeptide(L)'
;MQKYEGYESLILQCETLLDECEIDFVKKAKSLLKEQDFYADPDDFESAMSVAFRAIIGYGTSAKSVLDGLKACLNKDEKLAKYILKNSILDFKKNFKEKEPRFENTLEAAISRFSSDFGLNEDIVIKKAGQEEQIQTNTISFDGANTLVFGDIFWELKAAKESELWLLNLYKGVPIKNKAKIIDIENEKLSLKTELIQLLAIKEEGSAFILKGENISSDIECRVLNFNFGAGMVMLEPFRRSTKTAALLRAHPRIQPSKLTPVSLLCDNGRIDAQLFDISRDGLGAICANGLRLQSGSKLKAIFNLEIAGALKQIDLNLELVIALNYQGTMRYCCKITDTTQPCMSDIFAYTDIRQKETLDELSKKAQDFL
;
A
#
# COMPACT_ATOMS: atom_id res chain seq x y z
N MET A 1 9.82 -2.55 2.46
CA MET A 1 8.56 -1.99 3.02
C MET A 1 7.49 -2.22 1.97
N GLN A 2 6.63 -3.22 2.11
CA GLN A 2 5.58 -3.53 1.13
C GLN A 2 4.48 -2.48 1.24
N LYS A 3 4.33 -1.64 0.22
CA LYS A 3 3.22 -0.70 0.07
C LYS A 3 1.96 -1.48 -0.32
N TYR A 4 0.90 -1.28 0.44
CA TYR A 4 -0.44 -1.80 0.14
C TYR A 4 -1.28 -0.71 -0.53
N GLU A 5 -1.08 -0.50 -1.83
CA GLU A 5 -1.77 0.57 -2.60
C GLU A 5 -3.30 0.40 -2.69
N GLY A 6 -3.85 -0.79 -2.43
CA GLY A 6 -5.29 -1.03 -2.53
C GLY A 6 -6.16 -0.40 -1.45
N TYR A 7 -5.56 0.04 -0.35
CA TYR A 7 -6.28 0.65 0.77
C TYR A 7 -6.11 2.17 0.83
N GLU A 8 -5.34 2.76 -0.08
CA GLU A 8 -5.13 4.22 -0.11
C GLU A 8 -6.46 4.97 -0.24
N SER A 9 -7.39 4.46 -1.04
CA SER A 9 -8.72 5.10 -1.20
C SER A 9 -9.57 5.00 0.07
N LEU A 10 -9.53 3.86 0.77
CA LEU A 10 -10.20 3.67 2.06
C LEU A 10 -9.62 4.62 3.10
N ILE A 11 -8.29 4.61 3.23
CA ILE A 11 -7.57 5.47 4.17
C ILE A 11 -7.83 6.94 3.87
N LEU A 12 -7.75 7.34 2.59
CA LEU A 12 -7.95 8.70 2.11
C LEU A 12 -9.33 9.28 2.41
N GLN A 13 -10.36 8.48 2.21
CA GLN A 13 -11.75 8.95 2.32
C GLN A 13 -12.36 8.73 3.71
N CYS A 14 -11.73 7.91 4.53
CA CYS A 14 -12.23 7.51 5.84
C CYS A 14 -11.24 7.77 6.98
N GLU A 15 -10.21 8.62 6.79
CA GLU A 15 -9.13 8.86 7.78
C GLU A 15 -9.69 9.19 9.17
N THR A 16 -10.57 10.17 9.28
CA THR A 16 -11.20 10.54 10.57
C THR A 16 -12.00 9.38 11.18
N LEU A 17 -12.74 8.65 10.34
CA LEU A 17 -13.50 7.48 10.79
C LEU A 17 -12.58 6.34 11.21
N LEU A 18 -11.47 6.14 10.52
CA LEU A 18 -10.50 5.11 10.88
C LEU A 18 -9.78 5.44 12.19
N ASP A 19 -9.47 6.72 12.45
CA ASP A 19 -8.92 7.16 13.74
C ASP A 19 -9.91 6.89 14.89
N GLU A 20 -11.20 7.18 14.69
CA GLU A 20 -12.25 6.82 15.65
C GLU A 20 -12.34 5.31 15.85
N CYS A 21 -12.30 4.56 14.77
CA CYS A 21 -12.35 3.09 14.79
C CYS A 21 -11.11 2.49 15.48
N GLU A 22 -9.92 3.08 15.34
CA GLU A 22 -8.71 2.65 16.06
C GLU A 22 -8.92 2.76 17.58
N ILE A 23 -9.49 3.88 18.04
CA ILE A 23 -9.81 4.08 19.46
C ILE A 23 -10.79 3.03 19.96
N ASP A 24 -11.85 2.77 19.22
CA ASP A 24 -12.88 1.79 19.59
C ASP A 24 -12.34 0.35 19.53
N PHE A 25 -11.48 0.04 18.56
CA PHE A 25 -10.80 -1.25 18.45
C PHE A 25 -9.91 -1.53 19.67
N VAL A 26 -9.14 -0.56 20.10
CA VAL A 26 -8.29 -0.67 21.30
C VAL A 26 -9.14 -0.81 22.57
N LYS A 27 -10.22 -0.02 22.71
CA LYS A 27 -11.16 -0.14 23.84
C LYS A 27 -11.78 -1.53 23.91
N LYS A 28 -12.21 -2.08 22.76
CA LYS A 28 -12.78 -3.43 22.69
C LYS A 28 -11.76 -4.47 23.13
N ALA A 29 -10.52 -4.38 22.66
CA ALA A 29 -9.46 -5.28 23.06
C ALA A 29 -9.17 -5.24 24.58
N LYS A 30 -9.15 -4.04 25.19
CA LYS A 30 -9.01 -3.87 26.64
C LYS A 30 -10.17 -4.48 27.41
N SER A 31 -11.42 -4.36 26.92
CA SER A 31 -12.58 -5.01 27.50
C SER A 31 -12.44 -6.53 27.49
N LEU A 32 -12.08 -7.10 26.34
CA LEU A 32 -11.87 -8.54 26.19
C LEU A 32 -10.75 -9.07 27.10
N LEU A 33 -9.65 -8.30 27.25
CA LEU A 33 -8.57 -8.65 28.15
C LEU A 33 -9.06 -8.72 29.62
N LYS A 34 -9.85 -7.74 30.03
CA LYS A 34 -10.46 -7.68 31.36
C LYS A 34 -11.45 -8.83 31.58
N GLU A 35 -12.24 -9.20 30.59
CA GLU A 35 -13.17 -10.33 30.64
C GLU A 35 -12.47 -11.68 30.84
N GLN A 36 -11.19 -11.77 30.46
CA GLN A 36 -10.35 -12.95 30.66
C GLN A 36 -9.53 -12.91 31.96
N ASP A 37 -9.77 -11.94 32.85
CA ASP A 37 -9.03 -11.72 34.09
C ASP A 37 -7.50 -11.67 33.87
N PHE A 38 -7.06 -11.15 32.72
CA PHE A 38 -5.68 -11.07 32.37
C PHE A 38 -5.15 -9.64 32.55
N TYR A 39 -3.98 -9.52 33.18
CA TYR A 39 -3.30 -8.24 33.34
C TYR A 39 -2.16 -8.10 32.32
N ALA A 40 -2.18 -7.02 31.56
CA ALA A 40 -1.09 -6.56 30.72
C ALA A 40 -0.76 -5.10 31.08
N ASP A 41 0.47 -4.67 30.81
CA ASP A 41 0.78 -3.25 30.90
C ASP A 41 -0.13 -2.46 29.95
N PRO A 42 -0.88 -1.45 30.45
CA PRO A 42 -1.88 -0.76 29.64
C PRO A 42 -1.30 -0.05 28.43
N ASP A 43 -0.12 0.56 28.55
CA ASP A 43 0.48 1.38 27.49
C ASP A 43 1.12 0.51 26.41
N ASP A 44 1.81 -0.58 26.81
CA ASP A 44 2.38 -1.56 25.91
C ASP A 44 1.28 -2.29 25.13
N PHE A 45 0.20 -2.69 25.80
CA PHE A 45 -0.92 -3.39 25.16
C PHE A 45 -1.68 -2.47 24.20
N GLU A 46 -1.95 -1.22 24.58
CA GLU A 46 -2.57 -0.23 23.71
C GLU A 46 -1.74 0.01 22.47
N SER A 47 -0.44 0.20 22.62
CA SER A 47 0.51 0.37 21.51
C SER A 47 0.49 -0.83 20.57
N ALA A 48 0.52 -2.07 21.11
CA ALA A 48 0.47 -3.29 20.32
C ALA A 48 -0.85 -3.43 19.54
N MET A 49 -1.99 -3.08 20.15
CA MET A 49 -3.30 -3.11 19.49
C MET A 49 -3.46 -2.03 18.43
N SER A 50 -2.91 -0.83 18.62
CA SER A 50 -2.85 0.22 17.61
C SER A 50 -2.01 -0.21 16.40
N VAL A 51 -0.88 -0.87 16.63
CA VAL A 51 -0.05 -1.45 15.56
C VAL A 51 -0.83 -2.54 14.81
N ALA A 52 -1.58 -3.38 15.53
CA ALA A 52 -2.44 -4.41 14.94
C ALA A 52 -3.54 -3.80 14.06
N PHE A 53 -4.25 -2.78 14.54
CA PHE A 53 -5.26 -2.06 13.77
C PHE A 53 -4.69 -1.50 12.47
N ARG A 54 -3.57 -0.80 12.55
CA ARG A 54 -2.88 -0.22 11.39
C ARG A 54 -2.43 -1.29 10.40
N ALA A 55 -1.94 -2.44 10.88
CA ALA A 55 -1.60 -3.57 10.00
C ALA A 55 -2.83 -4.13 9.27
N ILE A 56 -4.01 -4.19 9.93
CA ILE A 56 -5.28 -4.63 9.33
C ILE A 56 -5.68 -3.71 8.17
N ILE A 57 -5.59 -2.40 8.36
CA ILE A 57 -5.96 -1.40 7.34
C ILE A 57 -4.84 -1.10 6.34
N GLY A 58 -3.74 -1.87 6.36
CA GLY A 58 -2.70 -1.81 5.32
C GLY A 58 -1.48 -0.96 5.63
N TYR A 59 -1.30 -0.49 6.86
CA TYR A 59 -0.07 0.20 7.27
C TYR A 59 1.04 -0.79 7.64
N GLY A 60 1.77 -1.24 6.67
CA GLY A 60 3.17 -1.65 6.61
C GLY A 60 3.80 -2.59 7.64
N THR A 61 3.08 -3.10 8.63
CA THR A 61 3.65 -4.03 9.64
C THR A 61 3.29 -5.47 9.28
N SER A 62 4.28 -6.38 9.33
CA SER A 62 4.01 -7.79 9.05
C SER A 62 3.12 -8.42 10.14
N ALA A 63 2.24 -9.35 9.76
CA ALA A 63 1.42 -10.10 10.69
C ALA A 63 2.25 -10.75 11.79
N LYS A 64 3.43 -11.27 11.45
CA LYS A 64 4.35 -11.86 12.42
C LYS A 64 4.79 -10.86 13.48
N SER A 65 5.18 -9.65 13.08
CA SER A 65 5.64 -8.61 14.03
C SER A 65 4.52 -8.17 14.97
N VAL A 66 3.27 -8.09 14.47
CA VAL A 66 2.08 -7.79 15.28
C VAL A 66 1.84 -8.91 16.30
N LEU A 67 1.90 -10.17 15.87
CA LEU A 67 1.69 -11.32 16.77
C LEU A 67 2.80 -11.39 17.85
N ASP A 68 4.05 -11.17 17.46
CA ASP A 68 5.17 -11.16 18.40
C ASP A 68 5.04 -10.02 19.43
N GLY A 69 4.59 -8.83 19.01
CA GLY A 69 4.29 -7.71 19.90
C GLY A 69 3.16 -8.02 20.89
N LEU A 70 2.04 -8.56 20.40
CA LEU A 70 0.92 -8.95 21.27
C LEU A 70 1.31 -10.08 22.24
N LYS A 71 2.07 -11.07 21.77
CA LYS A 71 2.57 -12.15 22.64
C LYS A 71 3.52 -11.64 23.73
N ALA A 72 4.31 -10.62 23.44
CA ALA A 72 5.16 -9.99 24.45
C ALA A 72 4.32 -9.36 25.57
N CYS A 73 3.22 -8.66 25.24
CA CYS A 73 2.31 -8.08 26.22
C CYS A 73 1.46 -9.12 26.98
N LEU A 74 1.23 -10.30 26.39
CA LEU A 74 0.31 -11.33 26.88
C LEU A 74 1.05 -12.58 27.41
N ASN A 75 2.23 -12.42 28.02
CA ASN A 75 3.01 -13.51 28.62
C ASN A 75 3.24 -14.69 27.67
N LYS A 76 3.40 -14.42 26.36
CA LYS A 76 3.55 -15.40 25.27
C LYS A 76 2.30 -16.25 25.00
N ASP A 77 1.14 -15.88 25.52
CA ASP A 77 -0.11 -16.58 25.23
C ASP A 77 -0.63 -16.22 23.83
N GLU A 78 -0.29 -17.07 22.87
CA GLU A 78 -0.71 -16.91 21.47
C GLU A 78 -2.22 -17.09 21.28
N LYS A 79 -2.84 -18.00 22.05
CA LYS A 79 -4.29 -18.24 21.95
C LYS A 79 -5.07 -17.01 22.42
N LEU A 80 -4.67 -16.43 23.53
CA LEU A 80 -5.27 -15.20 24.04
C LEU A 80 -5.06 -14.04 23.08
N ALA A 81 -3.85 -13.88 22.51
CA ALA A 81 -3.58 -12.85 21.50
C ALA A 81 -4.49 -13.00 20.28
N LYS A 82 -4.62 -14.20 19.72
CA LYS A 82 -5.50 -14.48 18.58
C LYS A 82 -6.98 -14.25 18.93
N TYR A 83 -7.43 -14.65 20.10
CA TYR A 83 -8.80 -14.45 20.57
C TYR A 83 -9.17 -12.97 20.65
N ILE A 84 -8.34 -12.18 21.33
CA ILE A 84 -8.58 -10.73 21.48
C ILE A 84 -8.60 -10.08 20.11
N LEU A 85 -7.64 -10.39 19.26
CA LEU A 85 -7.50 -9.82 17.94
C LEU A 85 -8.72 -10.16 17.06
N LYS A 86 -9.12 -11.44 17.00
CA LYS A 86 -10.28 -11.91 16.23
C LYS A 86 -11.56 -11.17 16.63
N ASN A 87 -11.84 -11.08 17.93
CA ASN A 87 -13.07 -10.44 18.40
C ASN A 87 -13.05 -8.90 18.23
N SER A 88 -11.89 -8.27 18.36
CA SER A 88 -11.75 -6.84 18.07
C SER A 88 -11.95 -6.54 16.58
N ILE A 89 -11.48 -7.41 15.68
CA ILE A 89 -11.71 -7.30 14.24
C ILE A 89 -13.19 -7.43 13.88
N LEU A 90 -13.89 -8.38 14.52
CA LEU A 90 -15.33 -8.57 14.29
C LEU A 90 -16.14 -7.33 14.68
N ASP A 91 -15.82 -6.76 15.83
CA ASP A 91 -16.48 -5.54 16.32
C ASP A 91 -16.15 -4.34 15.39
N PHE A 92 -14.92 -4.18 15.01
CA PHE A 92 -14.49 -3.15 14.06
C PHE A 92 -15.22 -3.28 12.72
N LYS A 93 -15.27 -4.49 12.12
CA LYS A 93 -15.95 -4.73 10.85
C LYS A 93 -17.43 -4.31 10.93
N LYS A 94 -18.12 -4.69 12.01
CA LYS A 94 -19.52 -4.34 12.22
C LYS A 94 -19.71 -2.84 12.31
N ASN A 95 -18.96 -2.16 13.17
CA ASN A 95 -19.09 -0.72 13.41
C ASN A 95 -18.73 0.10 12.17
N PHE A 96 -17.71 -0.31 11.43
CA PHE A 96 -17.29 0.37 10.20
C PHE A 96 -18.35 0.22 9.09
N LYS A 97 -18.90 -0.98 8.90
CA LYS A 97 -19.96 -1.24 7.91
C LYS A 97 -21.20 -0.38 8.14
N GLU A 98 -21.60 -0.19 9.40
CA GLU A 98 -22.75 0.66 9.75
C GLU A 98 -22.50 2.13 9.38
N LYS A 99 -21.26 2.62 9.55
CA LYS A 99 -20.90 4.02 9.32
C LYS A 99 -20.53 4.30 7.85
N GLU A 100 -19.87 3.36 7.15
CA GLU A 100 -19.34 3.56 5.81
C GLU A 100 -19.48 2.31 4.92
N PRO A 101 -20.71 1.96 4.51
CA PRO A 101 -20.99 0.73 3.76
C PRO A 101 -20.31 0.70 2.36
N ARG A 102 -19.95 1.85 1.79
CA ARG A 102 -19.31 1.93 0.47
C ARG A 102 -17.95 1.22 0.41
N PHE A 103 -17.26 1.10 1.53
CA PHE A 103 -15.94 0.47 1.64
C PHE A 103 -15.96 -0.92 2.26
N GLU A 104 -17.14 -1.52 2.44
CA GLU A 104 -17.30 -2.86 3.06
C GLU A 104 -16.40 -3.90 2.38
N ASN A 105 -16.45 -4.00 1.06
CA ASN A 105 -15.67 -4.99 0.30
C ASN A 105 -14.14 -4.75 0.43
N THR A 106 -13.72 -3.48 0.47
CA THR A 106 -12.30 -3.13 0.63
C THR A 106 -11.81 -3.50 2.03
N LEU A 107 -12.61 -3.22 3.06
CA LEU A 107 -12.31 -3.58 4.42
C LEU A 107 -12.32 -5.10 4.61
N GLU A 108 -13.27 -5.81 4.03
CA GLU A 108 -13.32 -7.28 4.09
C GLU A 108 -12.08 -7.92 3.47
N ALA A 109 -11.61 -7.43 2.33
CA ALA A 109 -10.38 -7.89 1.71
C ALA A 109 -9.16 -7.67 2.62
N ALA A 110 -9.08 -6.50 3.28
CA ALA A 110 -8.02 -6.19 4.24
C ALA A 110 -8.02 -7.14 5.43
N ILE A 111 -9.19 -7.33 6.04
CA ILE A 111 -9.40 -8.20 7.19
C ILE A 111 -9.11 -9.67 6.84
N SER A 112 -9.62 -10.16 5.71
CA SER A 112 -9.41 -11.54 5.26
C SER A 112 -7.95 -11.87 5.12
N ARG A 113 -7.19 -10.97 4.48
CA ARG A 113 -5.76 -11.13 4.31
C ARG A 113 -5.03 -11.17 5.65
N PHE A 114 -5.27 -10.18 6.49
CA PHE A 114 -4.67 -10.12 7.81
C PHE A 114 -5.01 -11.38 8.64
N SER A 115 -6.28 -11.82 8.60
CA SER A 115 -6.75 -13.01 9.31
C SER A 115 -6.08 -14.29 8.82
N SER A 116 -5.84 -14.42 7.50
CA SER A 116 -5.10 -15.54 6.92
C SER A 116 -3.64 -15.56 7.39
N ASP A 117 -2.97 -14.41 7.33
CA ASP A 117 -1.56 -14.28 7.75
C ASP A 117 -1.36 -14.57 9.25
N PHE A 118 -2.41 -14.38 10.06
CA PHE A 118 -2.41 -14.63 11.52
C PHE A 118 -2.91 -16.01 11.92
N GLY A 119 -3.50 -16.79 11.01
CA GLY A 119 -4.20 -18.03 11.33
C GLY A 119 -5.40 -17.80 12.26
N LEU A 120 -6.16 -16.67 12.04
CA LEU A 120 -7.38 -16.38 12.80
C LEU A 120 -8.61 -17.12 12.28
N ASN A 121 -8.46 -17.86 11.18
CA ASN A 121 -9.54 -18.65 10.58
C ASN A 121 -9.81 -19.95 11.34
N GLU A 122 -8.93 -20.33 12.27
CA GLU A 122 -9.12 -21.50 13.14
C GLU A 122 -10.03 -21.17 14.33
N ASP A 123 -10.74 -22.18 14.82
CA ASP A 123 -11.55 -22.05 16.04
C ASP A 123 -10.64 -21.90 17.26
N ILE A 124 -10.73 -20.73 17.91
CA ILE A 124 -9.91 -20.41 19.08
C ILE A 124 -10.76 -20.69 20.33
N VAL A 125 -10.46 -21.78 21.00
CA VAL A 125 -11.10 -22.14 22.29
C VAL A 125 -10.19 -21.67 23.44
N ILE A 126 -10.67 -20.71 24.23
CA ILE A 126 -10.02 -20.30 25.48
C ILE A 126 -10.70 -21.03 26.64
N LYS A 127 -9.94 -21.79 27.39
CA LYS A 127 -10.44 -22.41 28.61
C LYS A 127 -10.39 -21.39 29.74
N LYS A 128 -11.53 -20.94 30.23
CA LYS A 128 -11.62 -20.27 31.54
C LYS A 128 -11.28 -21.28 32.62
N ALA A 129 -10.48 -20.88 33.59
CA ALA A 129 -10.17 -21.72 34.76
C ALA A 129 -11.48 -22.05 35.48
N GLY A 130 -12.06 -23.25 35.24
CA GLY A 130 -13.21 -23.78 35.96
C GLY A 130 -14.52 -23.95 35.20
N GLN A 131 -14.63 -23.54 33.91
CA GLN A 131 -15.83 -23.79 33.09
C GLN A 131 -15.48 -24.09 31.63
N GLU A 132 -15.97 -25.20 31.11
CA GLU A 132 -16.01 -25.44 29.66
C GLU A 132 -17.28 -24.78 29.10
N GLU A 133 -17.22 -23.51 28.77
CA GLU A 133 -18.23 -22.91 27.90
C GLU A 133 -17.82 -23.14 26.45
N GLN A 134 -18.62 -23.94 25.74
CA GLN A 134 -18.65 -23.91 24.30
C GLN A 134 -19.19 -22.53 23.88
N ILE A 135 -18.28 -21.59 23.65
CA ILE A 135 -18.64 -20.36 22.96
C ILE A 135 -19.03 -20.78 21.55
N GLN A 136 -20.32 -20.65 21.21
CA GLN A 136 -20.75 -20.73 19.81
C GLN A 136 -19.93 -19.70 19.03
N THR A 137 -18.88 -20.17 18.40
CA THR A 137 -18.13 -19.39 17.44
C THR A 137 -19.05 -19.17 16.26
N ASN A 138 -19.51 -17.93 16.07
CA ASN A 138 -19.98 -17.52 14.78
C ASN A 138 -18.81 -17.73 13.82
N THR A 139 -18.82 -18.85 13.14
CA THR A 139 -17.85 -19.19 12.12
C THR A 139 -17.94 -18.07 11.10
N ILE A 140 -16.91 -17.23 11.04
CA ILE A 140 -16.77 -16.29 9.93
C ILE A 140 -16.46 -17.18 8.74
N SER A 141 -17.49 -17.59 8.00
CA SER A 141 -17.30 -18.27 6.72
C SER A 141 -16.74 -17.24 5.74
N PHE A 142 -15.43 -17.11 5.69
CA PHE A 142 -14.71 -16.37 4.66
C PHE A 142 -14.64 -17.14 3.34
N ASP A 143 -15.22 -18.35 3.29
CA ASP A 143 -15.02 -19.33 2.22
C ASP A 143 -15.69 -19.02 0.89
N GLY A 144 -16.66 -18.10 0.84
CA GLY A 144 -17.42 -17.92 -0.40
C GLY A 144 -16.81 -16.95 -1.42
N ALA A 145 -16.25 -15.84 -0.96
CA ALA A 145 -15.88 -14.75 -1.86
C ALA A 145 -14.44 -14.82 -2.37
N ASN A 146 -13.49 -15.24 -1.54
CA ASN A 146 -12.08 -15.27 -1.95
C ASN A 146 -11.76 -16.47 -2.85
N THR A 147 -12.30 -17.65 -2.57
CA THR A 147 -12.09 -18.82 -3.42
C THR A 147 -12.66 -18.64 -4.82
N LEU A 148 -13.82 -17.96 -4.94
CA LEU A 148 -14.41 -17.63 -6.25
C LEU A 148 -13.57 -16.59 -7.01
N VAL A 149 -13.07 -15.54 -6.35
CA VAL A 149 -12.26 -14.48 -6.99
C VAL A 149 -10.92 -15.02 -7.50
N PHE A 150 -10.25 -15.89 -6.74
CA PHE A 150 -9.01 -16.54 -7.19
C PHE A 150 -9.27 -17.54 -8.33
N GLY A 151 -10.30 -18.35 -8.23
CA GLY A 151 -10.68 -19.29 -9.29
C GLY A 151 -10.86 -18.57 -10.64
N ASP A 152 -11.57 -17.46 -10.66
CA ASP A 152 -11.81 -16.65 -11.84
C ASP A 152 -10.53 -16.09 -12.47
N ILE A 153 -9.58 -15.58 -11.63
CA ILE A 153 -8.31 -15.06 -12.12
C ILE A 153 -7.51 -16.15 -12.85
N PHE A 154 -7.39 -17.35 -12.26
CA PHE A 154 -6.64 -18.44 -12.87
C PHE A 154 -7.32 -18.99 -14.13
N TRP A 155 -8.64 -18.99 -14.22
CA TRP A 155 -9.36 -19.32 -15.43
C TRP A 155 -9.04 -18.35 -16.58
N GLU A 156 -9.06 -17.04 -16.29
CA GLU A 156 -8.70 -16.01 -17.26
C GLU A 156 -7.23 -16.13 -17.70
N LEU A 157 -6.31 -16.33 -16.75
CA LEU A 157 -4.88 -16.52 -17.06
C LEU A 157 -4.64 -17.79 -17.88
N LYS A 158 -5.36 -18.88 -17.61
CA LYS A 158 -5.28 -20.11 -18.43
C LYS A 158 -5.83 -19.87 -19.84
N ALA A 159 -6.94 -19.14 -19.97
CA ALA A 159 -7.47 -18.74 -21.27
C ALA A 159 -6.52 -17.82 -22.04
N ALA A 160 -5.75 -17.01 -21.32
CA ALA A 160 -4.74 -16.10 -21.89
C ALA A 160 -3.38 -16.77 -22.16
N LYS A 161 -3.20 -18.08 -21.92
CA LYS A 161 -1.89 -18.76 -21.98
C LYS A 161 -1.18 -18.60 -23.32
N GLU A 162 -1.93 -18.62 -24.42
CA GLU A 162 -1.40 -18.45 -25.77
C GLU A 162 -1.34 -16.98 -26.23
N SER A 163 -1.80 -16.07 -25.38
CA SER A 163 -1.83 -14.63 -25.66
C SER A 163 -0.67 -13.90 -24.98
N GLU A 164 -0.35 -12.73 -25.50
CA GLU A 164 0.59 -11.83 -24.83
C GLU A 164 -0.17 -11.00 -23.79
N LEU A 165 0.34 -10.99 -22.57
CA LEU A 165 -0.13 -10.13 -21.50
C LEU A 165 0.63 -8.80 -21.50
N TRP A 166 -0.01 -7.75 -21.02
CA TRP A 166 0.67 -6.49 -20.74
C TRP A 166 0.97 -6.40 -19.24
N LEU A 167 2.22 -6.11 -18.91
CA LEU A 167 2.66 -5.75 -17.55
C LEU A 167 2.85 -4.25 -17.45
N LEU A 168 2.56 -3.70 -16.27
CA LEU A 168 2.83 -2.30 -15.93
C LEU A 168 3.46 -2.24 -14.54
N ASN A 169 4.59 -1.57 -14.45
CA ASN A 169 5.26 -1.27 -13.19
C ASN A 169 5.82 0.16 -13.20
N LEU A 170 6.15 0.67 -12.03
CA LEU A 170 6.81 1.96 -11.89
C LEU A 170 8.31 1.76 -11.57
N TYR A 171 9.17 2.38 -12.35
CA TYR A 171 10.57 2.50 -12.02
C TYR A 171 10.88 3.96 -11.69
N LYS A 172 11.15 4.26 -10.41
CA LYS A 172 11.34 5.63 -9.92
C LYS A 172 10.23 6.60 -10.38
N GLY A 173 8.99 6.09 -10.40
CA GLY A 173 7.80 6.83 -10.81
C GLY A 173 7.51 6.83 -12.31
N VAL A 174 8.45 6.39 -13.16
CA VAL A 174 8.25 6.25 -14.61
C VAL A 174 7.53 4.94 -14.91
N PRO A 175 6.39 4.97 -15.63
CA PRO A 175 5.69 3.75 -16.03
C PRO A 175 6.52 2.92 -17.03
N ILE A 176 6.74 1.66 -16.71
CA ILE A 176 7.37 0.66 -17.58
C ILE A 176 6.29 -0.33 -17.98
N LYS A 177 5.99 -0.38 -19.27
CA LYS A 177 4.95 -1.23 -19.83
C LYS A 177 5.51 -2.11 -20.92
N ASN A 178 5.54 -3.43 -20.69
CA ASN A 178 6.03 -4.40 -21.66
C ASN A 178 5.10 -5.60 -21.75
N LYS A 179 5.25 -6.35 -22.84
CA LYS A 179 4.57 -7.62 -23.03
C LYS A 179 5.23 -8.74 -22.24
N ALA A 180 4.44 -9.71 -21.84
CA ALA A 180 4.88 -10.94 -21.21
C ALA A 180 4.15 -12.14 -21.78
N LYS A 181 4.84 -13.30 -21.79
CA LYS A 181 4.24 -14.57 -22.15
C LYS A 181 4.10 -15.46 -20.92
N ILE A 182 2.98 -16.12 -20.78
CA ILE A 182 2.78 -17.14 -19.76
C ILE A 182 3.58 -18.38 -20.17
N ILE A 183 4.50 -18.78 -19.32
CA ILE A 183 5.28 -20.00 -19.49
C ILE A 183 4.58 -21.17 -18.82
N ASP A 184 4.11 -20.92 -17.57
CA ASP A 184 3.45 -21.96 -16.80
C ASP A 184 2.50 -21.38 -15.76
N ILE A 185 1.48 -22.19 -15.39
CA ILE A 185 0.51 -21.89 -14.34
C ILE A 185 0.33 -23.17 -13.52
N GLU A 186 1.00 -23.27 -12.38
CA GLU A 186 0.90 -24.41 -11.47
C GLU A 186 0.73 -23.96 -10.02
N ASN A 187 -0.13 -24.66 -9.26
CA ASN A 187 -0.29 -24.46 -7.82
C ASN A 187 -0.48 -22.96 -7.44
N GLU A 188 -1.39 -22.28 -8.15
CA GLU A 188 -1.67 -20.86 -7.96
C GLU A 188 -0.46 -19.93 -8.18
N LYS A 189 0.54 -20.41 -8.91
CA LYS A 189 1.72 -19.66 -9.31
C LYS A 189 1.74 -19.47 -10.82
N LEU A 190 2.18 -18.29 -11.21
CA LEU A 190 2.26 -17.86 -12.60
C LEU A 190 3.73 -17.58 -12.95
N SER A 191 4.27 -18.31 -13.91
CA SER A 191 5.59 -18.07 -14.46
C SER A 191 5.46 -17.27 -15.75
N LEU A 192 6.02 -16.08 -15.79
CA LEU A 192 6.02 -15.19 -16.95
C LEU A 192 7.42 -15.00 -17.50
N LYS A 193 7.52 -14.91 -18.83
CA LYS A 193 8.71 -14.45 -19.55
C LYS A 193 8.45 -13.05 -20.09
N THR A 194 9.34 -12.11 -19.79
CA THR A 194 9.23 -10.71 -20.23
C THR A 194 10.63 -10.11 -20.44
N GLU A 195 10.68 -8.86 -20.85
CA GLU A 195 11.92 -8.13 -21.03
C GLU A 195 12.62 -7.84 -19.68
N LEU A 196 13.94 -7.78 -19.70
CA LEU A 196 14.76 -7.55 -18.52
C LEU A 196 14.46 -6.21 -17.84
N ILE A 197 14.15 -5.18 -18.64
CA ILE A 197 13.73 -3.86 -18.15
C ILE A 197 12.44 -3.98 -17.29
N GLN A 198 11.49 -4.82 -17.73
CA GLN A 198 10.27 -5.06 -16.96
C GLN A 198 10.55 -5.81 -15.66
N LEU A 199 11.44 -6.81 -15.68
CA LEU A 199 11.84 -7.53 -14.48
C LEU A 199 12.48 -6.61 -13.43
N LEU A 200 13.32 -5.68 -13.88
CA LEU A 200 13.95 -4.69 -13.00
C LEU A 200 12.91 -3.73 -12.41
N ALA A 201 11.93 -3.29 -13.20
CA ALA A 201 10.85 -2.45 -12.70
C ALA A 201 9.98 -3.19 -11.66
N ILE A 202 9.65 -4.47 -11.91
CA ILE A 202 8.95 -5.33 -10.95
C ILE A 202 9.77 -5.49 -9.66
N LYS A 203 11.08 -5.69 -9.78
CA LYS A 203 11.99 -5.82 -8.62
C LYS A 203 12.01 -4.54 -7.77
N GLU A 204 12.04 -3.37 -8.40
CA GLU A 204 12.05 -2.08 -7.71
C GLU A 204 10.73 -1.83 -6.96
N GLU A 205 9.59 -2.14 -7.61
CA GLU A 205 8.27 -1.91 -7.04
C GLU A 205 7.86 -3.01 -6.04
N GLY A 206 8.41 -4.22 -6.17
CA GLY A 206 8.15 -5.37 -5.30
C GLY A 206 6.84 -6.10 -5.58
N SER A 207 6.08 -5.67 -6.57
CA SER A 207 4.84 -6.29 -7.07
C SER A 207 4.80 -6.22 -8.58
N ALA A 208 3.90 -6.98 -9.22
CA ALA A 208 3.67 -6.93 -10.66
C ALA A 208 2.18 -6.69 -10.94
N PHE A 209 1.88 -5.89 -11.96
CA PHE A 209 0.53 -5.63 -12.41
C PHE A 209 0.35 -6.16 -13.82
N ILE A 210 -0.59 -7.11 -13.99
CA ILE A 210 -1.06 -7.56 -15.29
C ILE A 210 -2.24 -6.69 -15.67
N LEU A 211 -2.16 -6.03 -16.81
CA LEU A 211 -3.21 -5.14 -17.27
C LEU A 211 -4.37 -5.91 -17.89
N LYS A 212 -5.57 -5.34 -17.77
CA LYS A 212 -6.76 -5.75 -18.50
C LYS A 212 -6.45 -5.92 -19.99
N GLY A 213 -6.94 -7.00 -20.57
CA GLY A 213 -6.75 -7.36 -21.98
C GLY A 213 -7.92 -8.15 -22.52
N GLU A 214 -7.74 -8.81 -23.66
CA GLU A 214 -8.80 -9.56 -24.31
C GLU A 214 -9.37 -10.68 -23.45
N ASN A 215 -8.49 -11.44 -22.76
CA ASN A 215 -8.86 -12.55 -21.90
C ASN A 215 -8.73 -12.21 -20.39
N ILE A 216 -8.45 -10.96 -20.04
CA ILE A 216 -8.29 -10.49 -18.68
C ILE A 216 -9.29 -9.37 -18.44
N SER A 217 -10.29 -9.62 -17.61
CA SER A 217 -11.45 -8.72 -17.42
C SER A 217 -11.11 -7.43 -16.65
N SER A 218 -10.11 -7.46 -15.79
CA SER A 218 -9.62 -6.31 -15.01
C SER A 218 -8.14 -6.45 -14.72
N ASP A 219 -7.47 -5.37 -14.31
CA ASP A 219 -6.08 -5.42 -13.88
C ASP A 219 -5.92 -6.42 -12.71
N ILE A 220 -4.81 -7.16 -12.72
CA ILE A 220 -4.46 -8.14 -11.68
C ILE A 220 -3.16 -7.70 -11.02
N GLU A 221 -3.20 -7.58 -9.71
CA GLU A 221 -1.99 -7.38 -8.91
C GLU A 221 -1.43 -8.72 -8.46
N CYS A 222 -0.12 -8.90 -8.64
CA CYS A 222 0.58 -10.12 -8.34
C CYS A 222 1.72 -9.86 -7.34
N ARG A 223 1.87 -10.77 -6.39
CA ARG A 223 3.04 -10.82 -5.52
C ARG A 223 4.20 -11.48 -6.26
N VAL A 224 5.39 -10.95 -6.10
CA VAL A 224 6.60 -11.56 -6.66
C VAL A 224 7.09 -12.65 -5.73
N LEU A 225 7.27 -13.86 -6.28
CA LEU A 225 7.83 -14.99 -5.55
C LEU A 225 9.32 -15.18 -5.84
N ASN A 226 9.72 -15.09 -7.13
CA ASN A 226 11.10 -15.31 -7.53
C ASN A 226 11.40 -14.68 -8.89
N PHE A 227 12.69 -14.42 -9.17
CA PHE A 227 13.21 -13.96 -10.44
C PHE A 227 14.26 -14.92 -11.01
N ASN A 228 14.26 -15.06 -12.33
CA ASN A 228 15.37 -15.62 -13.09
C ASN A 228 15.75 -14.61 -14.19
N PHE A 229 16.64 -13.69 -13.87
CA PHE A 229 17.04 -12.61 -14.79
C PHE A 229 17.71 -13.16 -16.06
N GLY A 230 18.56 -14.18 -15.93
CA GLY A 230 19.25 -14.78 -17.07
C GLY A 230 18.29 -15.46 -18.08
N ALA A 231 17.14 -15.96 -17.62
CA ALA A 231 16.11 -16.54 -18.47
C ALA A 231 15.02 -15.52 -18.89
N GLY A 232 15.07 -14.29 -18.38
CA GLY A 232 14.02 -13.29 -18.58
C GLY A 232 12.69 -13.66 -17.91
N MET A 233 12.71 -14.33 -16.75
CA MET A 233 11.52 -14.90 -16.12
C MET A 233 11.27 -14.35 -14.73
N VAL A 234 9.97 -14.26 -14.37
CA VAL A 234 9.49 -13.97 -13.03
C VAL A 234 8.41 -14.97 -12.65
N MET A 235 8.43 -15.41 -11.38
CA MET A 235 7.37 -16.22 -10.78
C MET A 235 6.53 -15.33 -9.89
N LEU A 236 5.23 -15.32 -10.15
CA LEU A 236 4.24 -14.47 -9.52
C LEU A 236 3.15 -15.31 -8.85
N GLU A 237 2.55 -14.73 -7.83
CA GLU A 237 1.31 -15.20 -7.21
C GLU A 237 0.26 -14.12 -7.41
N PRO A 238 -0.73 -14.31 -8.33
CA PRO A 238 -1.86 -13.41 -8.47
C PRO A 238 -2.65 -13.39 -7.15
N PHE A 239 -2.92 -12.21 -6.59
CA PHE A 239 -3.59 -12.19 -5.28
C PHE A 239 -4.84 -11.31 -5.24
N ARG A 240 -5.04 -10.41 -6.19
CA ARG A 240 -6.28 -9.63 -6.27
C ARG A 240 -6.52 -9.00 -7.64
N ARG A 241 -7.80 -8.69 -7.91
CA ARG A 241 -8.17 -7.82 -9.01
C ARG A 241 -8.05 -6.36 -8.57
N SER A 242 -7.52 -5.54 -9.45
CA SER A 242 -7.48 -4.10 -9.30
C SER A 242 -8.46 -3.46 -10.27
N THR A 243 -9.28 -2.53 -9.78
CA THR A 243 -10.21 -1.81 -10.68
C THR A 243 -9.50 -0.75 -11.51
N LYS A 244 -8.39 -0.21 -10.98
CA LYS A 244 -7.55 0.77 -11.69
C LYS A 244 -6.16 0.80 -11.08
N THR A 245 -5.15 0.59 -11.89
CA THR A 245 -3.77 0.80 -11.47
C THR A 245 -3.51 2.30 -11.35
N ALA A 246 -3.07 2.75 -10.17
CA ALA A 246 -2.87 4.18 -9.86
C ALA A 246 -2.03 4.92 -10.91
N ALA A 247 -1.04 4.23 -11.51
CA ALA A 247 -0.21 4.80 -12.59
C ALA A 247 -1.01 5.13 -13.85
N LEU A 248 -2.06 4.34 -14.18
CA LEU A 248 -2.92 4.56 -15.34
C LEU A 248 -3.93 5.71 -15.14
N LEU A 249 -4.17 6.11 -13.89
CA LEU A 249 -5.09 7.20 -13.55
C LEU A 249 -4.45 8.58 -13.67
N ARG A 250 -3.13 8.64 -13.78
CA ARG A 250 -2.38 9.90 -13.81
C ARG A 250 -2.26 10.38 -15.25
N ALA A 251 -2.63 11.64 -15.49
CA ALA A 251 -2.41 12.27 -16.79
C ALA A 251 -0.91 12.40 -17.10
N HIS A 252 -0.07 12.58 -16.09
CA HIS A 252 1.37 12.71 -16.22
C HIS A 252 2.13 11.85 -15.21
N PRO A 253 3.27 11.23 -15.59
CA PRO A 253 4.10 10.47 -14.68
C PRO A 253 4.60 11.32 -13.51
N ARG A 254 4.74 10.72 -12.35
CA ARG A 254 5.41 11.33 -11.18
C ARG A 254 6.85 10.85 -11.13
N ILE A 255 7.78 11.74 -11.37
CA ILE A 255 9.18 11.42 -11.52
C ILE A 255 9.92 11.69 -10.21
N GLN A 256 10.72 10.74 -9.75
CA GLN A 256 11.59 10.94 -8.59
C GLN A 256 12.83 11.75 -9.01
N PRO A 257 13.24 12.75 -8.21
CA PRO A 257 14.45 13.50 -8.48
C PRO A 257 15.70 12.60 -8.37
N SER A 258 16.73 12.92 -9.15
CA SER A 258 18.00 12.18 -9.12
C SER A 258 18.83 12.43 -7.86
N LYS A 259 18.61 13.57 -7.20
CA LYS A 259 19.30 14.03 -6.00
C LYS A 259 18.30 14.41 -4.93
N LEU A 260 18.73 14.39 -3.67
CA LEU A 260 17.97 15.00 -2.57
C LEU A 260 17.73 16.47 -2.89
N THR A 261 16.48 16.85 -3.00
CA THR A 261 16.04 18.20 -3.39
C THR A 261 15.25 18.80 -2.24
N PRO A 262 15.84 19.72 -1.45
CA PRO A 262 15.14 20.38 -0.37
C PRO A 262 13.96 21.21 -0.89
N VAL A 263 12.84 21.13 -0.19
CA VAL A 263 11.60 21.87 -0.48
C VAL A 263 11.13 22.58 0.78
N SER A 264 10.89 23.88 0.70
CA SER A 264 10.19 24.63 1.74
C SER A 264 8.71 24.69 1.41
N LEU A 265 7.87 24.07 2.26
CA LEU A 265 6.43 24.17 2.18
C LEU A 265 5.98 25.24 3.19
N LEU A 266 5.40 26.33 2.69
CA LEU A 266 4.85 27.43 3.50
C LEU A 266 3.34 27.21 3.62
N CYS A 267 2.82 27.27 4.84
CA CYS A 267 1.39 27.21 5.16
C CYS A 267 1.05 28.26 6.21
N ASP A 268 -0.23 28.45 6.50
CA ASP A 268 -0.69 29.41 7.53
C ASP A 268 -0.09 29.13 8.90
N ASN A 269 0.22 27.86 9.20
CA ASN A 269 0.79 27.42 10.47
C ASN A 269 2.34 27.49 10.52
N GLY A 270 2.98 28.02 9.48
CA GLY A 270 4.43 28.18 9.41
C GLY A 270 5.08 27.51 8.21
N ARG A 271 6.33 27.12 8.37
CA ARG A 271 7.19 26.52 7.34
C ARG A 271 7.49 25.07 7.70
N ILE A 272 7.42 24.20 6.69
CA ILE A 272 7.83 22.81 6.77
C ILE A 272 9.04 22.62 5.84
N ASP A 273 10.17 22.22 6.39
CA ASP A 273 11.34 21.86 5.62
C ASP A 273 11.25 20.37 5.25
N ALA A 274 11.12 20.10 3.97
CA ALA A 274 10.87 18.78 3.41
C ALA A 274 11.88 18.44 2.31
N GLN A 275 11.81 17.22 1.80
CA GLN A 275 12.54 16.76 0.61
C GLN A 275 11.53 16.42 -0.48
N LEU A 276 11.81 16.81 -1.72
CA LEU A 276 11.03 16.44 -2.89
C LEU A 276 11.10 14.92 -3.06
N PHE A 277 9.94 14.27 -2.99
CA PHE A 277 9.84 12.82 -3.18
C PHE A 277 9.59 12.48 -4.65
N ASP A 278 8.60 13.14 -5.23
CA ASP A 278 8.25 13.02 -6.65
C ASP A 278 7.64 14.35 -7.17
N ILE A 279 7.70 14.55 -8.47
CA ILE A 279 7.08 15.70 -9.14
C ILE A 279 6.49 15.28 -10.48
N SER A 280 5.37 15.87 -10.83
CA SER A 280 4.72 15.77 -12.14
C SER A 280 4.26 17.14 -12.61
N ARG A 281 3.71 17.20 -13.81
CA ARG A 281 3.09 18.43 -14.34
C ARG A 281 1.89 18.92 -13.53
N ASP A 282 1.25 18.03 -12.76
CA ASP A 282 0.01 18.33 -12.03
C ASP A 282 0.21 18.43 -10.51
N GLY A 283 1.34 18.00 -9.99
CA GLY A 283 1.55 17.98 -8.54
C GLY A 283 2.91 17.47 -8.10
N LEU A 284 3.14 17.53 -6.81
CA LEU A 284 4.35 17.03 -6.18
C LEU A 284 4.06 16.23 -4.90
N GLY A 285 4.98 15.35 -4.57
CA GLY A 285 5.08 14.71 -3.27
C GLY A 285 6.31 15.21 -2.52
N ALA A 286 6.15 15.58 -1.26
CA ALA A 286 7.24 15.97 -0.39
C ALA A 286 7.24 15.13 0.89
N ILE A 287 8.44 14.82 1.43
CA ILE A 287 8.59 14.04 2.65
C ILE A 287 9.40 14.81 3.69
N CYS A 288 9.02 14.71 4.96
CA CYS A 288 9.81 15.23 6.06
C CYS A 288 9.69 14.37 7.31
N ALA A 289 10.72 14.38 8.15
CA ALA A 289 10.64 13.83 9.50
C ALA A 289 9.87 14.82 10.39
N ASN A 290 8.97 14.30 11.24
CA ASN A 290 8.23 15.10 12.22
C ASN A 290 7.42 16.26 11.61
N GLY A 291 6.79 16.02 10.45
CA GLY A 291 5.99 17.04 9.78
C GLY A 291 4.69 17.39 10.50
N LEU A 292 4.15 18.57 10.17
CA LEU A 292 2.87 19.03 10.71
C LEU A 292 1.71 18.19 10.12
N ARG A 293 0.73 17.88 10.95
CA ARG A 293 -0.55 17.34 10.48
C ARG A 293 -1.34 18.48 9.83
N LEU A 294 -1.54 18.37 8.53
CA LEU A 294 -2.34 19.31 7.75
C LEU A 294 -3.58 18.60 7.22
N GLN A 295 -4.68 19.32 7.11
CA GLN A 295 -5.92 18.80 6.56
C GLN A 295 -5.90 18.80 5.03
N SER A 296 -6.58 17.84 4.39
CA SER A 296 -6.83 17.87 2.95
C SER A 296 -7.50 19.18 2.55
N GLY A 297 -7.11 19.75 1.42
CA GLY A 297 -7.55 21.07 0.95
C GLY A 297 -6.74 22.25 1.50
N SER A 298 -5.80 22.04 2.45
CA SER A 298 -4.92 23.10 2.94
C SER A 298 -4.13 23.70 1.78
N LYS A 299 -4.04 25.04 1.76
CA LYS A 299 -3.24 25.78 0.78
C LYS A 299 -1.81 25.86 1.23
N LEU A 300 -0.89 25.55 0.33
CA LEU A 300 0.55 25.54 0.56
C LEU A 300 1.25 26.30 -0.55
N LYS A 301 2.42 26.82 -0.22
CA LYS A 301 3.36 27.35 -1.21
C LYS A 301 4.64 26.56 -1.13
N ALA A 302 5.09 25.96 -2.24
CA ALA A 302 6.36 25.23 -2.30
C ALA A 302 7.43 26.07 -2.99
N ILE A 303 8.60 26.14 -2.35
CA ILE A 303 9.78 26.83 -2.90
C ILE A 303 10.96 25.86 -2.88
N PHE A 304 11.54 25.60 -4.04
CA PHE A 304 12.68 24.69 -4.21
C PHE A 304 13.46 24.99 -5.48
N ASN A 305 14.61 24.35 -5.65
CA ASN A 305 15.41 24.49 -6.86
C ASN A 305 15.48 23.18 -7.63
N LEU A 306 15.34 23.25 -8.95
CA LEU A 306 15.58 22.14 -9.87
C LEU A 306 16.81 22.42 -10.74
N GLU A 307 17.65 21.42 -10.96
CA GLU A 307 18.72 21.48 -11.94
C GLU A 307 18.18 21.03 -13.30
N ILE A 308 18.13 21.93 -14.27
CA ILE A 308 17.58 21.69 -15.61
C ILE A 308 18.68 22.02 -16.62
N ALA A 309 19.13 21.01 -17.36
CA ALA A 309 20.21 21.16 -18.34
C ALA A 309 21.48 21.89 -17.78
N GLY A 310 21.85 21.56 -16.53
CA GLY A 310 22.99 22.14 -15.84
C GLY A 310 22.76 23.53 -15.22
N ALA A 311 21.57 24.12 -15.35
CA ALA A 311 21.21 25.38 -14.74
C ALA A 311 20.27 25.17 -13.54
N LEU A 312 20.55 25.84 -12.42
CA LEU A 312 19.69 25.80 -11.24
C LEU A 312 18.54 26.80 -11.43
N LYS A 313 17.30 26.29 -11.38
CA LYS A 313 16.08 27.04 -11.52
C LYS A 313 15.30 27.04 -10.22
N GLN A 314 14.95 28.20 -9.72
CA GLN A 314 14.06 28.31 -8.57
C GLN A 314 12.61 28.11 -9.02
N ILE A 315 11.92 27.21 -8.37
CA ILE A 315 10.51 26.86 -8.60
C ILE A 315 9.67 27.38 -7.43
N ASP A 316 8.60 28.05 -7.76
CA ASP A 316 7.64 28.64 -6.82
C ASP A 316 6.22 28.20 -7.24
N LEU A 317 5.54 27.41 -6.41
CA LEU A 317 4.25 26.79 -6.71
C LEU A 317 3.24 27.07 -5.63
N ASN A 318 2.03 27.42 -6.02
CA ASN A 318 0.87 27.34 -5.16
C ASN A 318 0.26 25.93 -5.27
N LEU A 319 0.04 25.31 -4.11
CA LEU A 319 -0.37 23.94 -3.99
C LEU A 319 -1.65 23.82 -3.15
N GLU A 320 -2.38 22.76 -3.42
CA GLU A 320 -3.43 22.27 -2.55
C GLU A 320 -3.05 20.89 -2.04
N LEU A 321 -3.05 20.69 -0.72
CA LEU A 321 -2.82 19.40 -0.13
C LEU A 321 -3.96 18.46 -0.46
N VAL A 322 -3.65 17.38 -1.17
CA VAL A 322 -4.60 16.29 -1.43
C VAL A 322 -4.65 15.38 -0.22
N ILE A 323 -3.47 15.00 0.31
CA ILE A 323 -3.35 14.14 1.49
C ILE A 323 -1.99 14.30 2.17
N ALA A 324 -1.97 14.17 3.50
CA ALA A 324 -0.79 14.00 4.32
C ALA A 324 -0.78 12.60 4.93
N LEU A 325 0.22 11.79 4.62
CA LEU A 325 0.37 10.42 5.11
C LEU A 325 1.52 10.36 6.11
N ASN A 326 1.26 9.76 7.29
CA ASN A 326 2.29 9.56 8.30
C ASN A 326 2.78 8.09 8.24
N TYR A 327 4.07 7.91 7.98
CA TYR A 327 4.73 6.62 7.99
C TYR A 327 5.83 6.62 9.06
N GLN A 328 5.53 6.12 10.23
CA GLN A 328 6.52 5.97 11.33
C GLN A 328 7.32 7.28 11.60
N GLY A 329 6.61 8.38 11.79
CA GLY A 329 7.23 9.68 12.04
C GLY A 329 7.71 10.43 10.79
N THR A 330 7.61 9.83 9.61
CA THR A 330 7.88 10.51 8.34
C THR A 330 6.56 10.90 7.70
N MET A 331 6.32 12.20 7.55
CA MET A 331 5.16 12.75 6.85
C MET A 331 5.43 12.81 5.35
N ARG A 332 4.47 12.33 4.56
CA ARG A 332 4.44 12.52 3.10
C ARG A 332 3.26 13.39 2.74
N TYR A 333 3.53 14.54 2.16
CA TYR A 333 2.53 15.46 1.62
C TYR A 333 2.38 15.20 0.12
N CYS A 334 1.17 14.86 -0.30
CA CYS A 334 0.82 14.72 -1.71
C CYS A 334 0.00 15.94 -2.12
N CYS A 335 0.53 16.77 -3.00
CA CYS A 335 -0.04 18.06 -3.35
C CYS A 335 -0.37 18.13 -4.83
N LYS A 336 -1.45 18.85 -5.15
CA LYS A 336 -1.82 19.26 -6.50
C LYS A 336 -1.35 20.69 -6.73
N ILE A 337 -0.81 20.99 -7.89
CA ILE A 337 -0.49 22.35 -8.31
C ILE A 337 -1.81 23.05 -8.66
N THR A 338 -2.08 24.19 -7.99
CA THR A 338 -3.30 24.98 -8.23
C THR A 338 -3.03 26.20 -9.09
N ASP A 339 -1.88 26.83 -8.90
CA ASP A 339 -1.48 27.99 -9.67
C ASP A 339 0.05 28.15 -9.66
N THR A 340 0.60 28.67 -10.74
CA THR A 340 2.01 29.02 -10.87
C THR A 340 2.23 29.87 -12.11
N THR A 341 3.41 30.47 -12.23
CA THR A 341 3.78 31.25 -13.41
C THR A 341 4.11 30.36 -14.61
N GLN A 342 3.88 30.85 -15.82
CA GLN A 342 4.22 30.14 -17.08
C GLN A 342 5.71 29.70 -17.14
N PRO A 343 6.69 30.52 -16.75
CA PRO A 343 8.09 30.08 -16.71
C PRO A 343 8.31 28.89 -15.78
N CYS A 344 7.74 28.88 -14.57
CA CYS A 344 7.84 27.74 -13.64
C CYS A 344 7.24 26.46 -14.20
N MET A 345 6.08 26.55 -14.87
CA MET A 345 5.48 25.37 -15.51
C MET A 345 6.34 24.84 -16.63
N SER A 346 6.91 25.73 -17.47
CA SER A 346 7.83 25.32 -18.53
C SER A 346 9.09 24.64 -17.99
N ASP A 347 9.62 25.13 -16.87
CA ASP A 347 10.77 24.54 -16.19
C ASP A 347 10.43 23.16 -15.61
N ILE A 348 9.24 22.99 -15.01
CA ILE A 348 8.76 21.67 -14.52
C ILE A 348 8.60 20.69 -15.69
N PHE A 349 8.03 21.12 -16.82
CA PHE A 349 7.87 20.27 -17.99
C PHE A 349 9.21 19.83 -18.53
N ALA A 350 10.15 20.77 -18.70
CA ALA A 350 11.50 20.44 -19.13
C ALA A 350 12.21 19.46 -18.18
N TYR A 351 12.10 19.72 -16.86
CA TYR A 351 12.68 18.83 -15.85
C TYR A 351 12.09 17.42 -15.92
N THR A 352 10.76 17.31 -15.95
CA THR A 352 10.09 15.99 -15.95
C THR A 352 10.43 15.19 -17.20
N ASP A 353 10.52 15.84 -18.37
CA ASP A 353 10.86 15.17 -19.64
C ASP A 353 12.33 14.70 -19.64
N ILE A 354 13.27 15.56 -19.19
CA ILE A 354 14.68 15.19 -19.06
C ILE A 354 14.85 14.04 -18.07
N ARG A 355 14.26 14.18 -16.88
CA ARG A 355 14.42 13.18 -15.81
C ARG A 355 13.77 11.85 -16.16
N GLN A 356 12.65 11.84 -16.87
CA GLN A 356 12.04 10.62 -17.39
C GLN A 356 13.01 9.88 -18.33
N LYS A 357 13.64 10.61 -19.27
CA LYS A 357 14.61 10.03 -20.19
C LYS A 357 15.82 9.47 -19.44
N GLU A 358 16.40 10.25 -18.52
CA GLU A 358 17.54 9.79 -17.70
C GLU A 358 17.18 8.53 -16.90
N THR A 359 15.96 8.46 -16.35
CA THR A 359 15.50 7.30 -15.58
C THR A 359 15.38 6.04 -16.46
N LEU A 360 14.92 6.19 -17.70
CA LEU A 360 14.89 5.09 -18.67
C LEU A 360 16.29 4.64 -19.10
N ASP A 361 17.20 5.59 -19.30
CA ASP A 361 18.61 5.32 -19.62
C ASP A 361 19.32 4.61 -18.45
N GLU A 362 19.05 5.02 -17.20
CA GLU A 362 19.55 4.34 -15.99
C GLU A 362 19.04 2.89 -15.93
N LEU A 363 17.75 2.67 -16.19
CA LEU A 363 17.15 1.34 -16.17
C LEU A 363 17.73 0.45 -17.28
N SER A 364 17.92 1.02 -18.47
CA SER A 364 18.52 0.33 -19.61
C SER A 364 19.99 -0.08 -19.35
N LYS A 365 20.77 0.79 -18.72
CA LYS A 365 22.14 0.45 -18.30
C LYS A 365 22.15 -0.66 -17.25
N LYS A 366 21.30 -0.57 -16.23
CA LYS A 366 21.16 -1.65 -15.24
C LYS A 366 20.78 -2.98 -15.90
N ALA A 367 19.96 -2.96 -16.94
CA ALA A 367 19.60 -4.18 -17.67
C ALA A 367 20.81 -4.81 -18.37
N GLN A 368 21.72 -4.01 -18.89
CA GLN A 368 22.95 -4.51 -19.52
C GLN A 368 23.89 -5.22 -18.55
N ASP A 369 23.87 -4.86 -17.26
CA ASP A 369 24.68 -5.51 -16.22
C ASP A 369 24.26 -6.96 -15.92
N PHE A 370 23.08 -7.38 -16.40
CA PHE A 370 22.55 -8.74 -16.25
C PHE A 370 22.69 -9.63 -17.49
N LEU A 371 23.19 -9.06 -18.60
CA LEU A 371 23.45 -9.79 -19.85
C LEU A 371 24.91 -10.22 -19.96
#